data_1291fc25fa695f79a6033106b5d4316f
#
_entry.id   1291fc25fa695f79a6033106b5d4316f
#
_cell.length_a   1.000
_cell.length_b   1.000
_cell.length_c   1.000
_cell.angle_alpha   90.00
_cell.angle_beta   90.00
_cell.angle_gamma   90.00
#
_symmetry.space_group_name_H-M   'P 1'
#
loop_
_entity.id
_entity.type
_entity.pdbx_description
1 polymer ?
#
loop_
_entity_poly.entity_id
_entity_poly.type
_entity_poly.pdbx_seq_one_letter_code
_entity_poly.pdbx_strand_id
1 'polypeptide(L)'
;MENLKELYSNSDLKLMRAAEDSLLMGQNRVEELKLFAANTGIRRIGIAHCVGMTREAMNLKERLSDQFEVYTVDCKYAKIKGSDMLDDETVKGTSCNPAGQADFLAINNTELNISFGLCVGHDILFNMKSKAPTTTLVVKDREHKHNPYQEFVK
;
A
#
# COMPACT_ATOMS: atom_id res chain seq x y z
N MET A 1 -11.80 -12.80 -32.38
CA MET A 1 -11.20 -12.16 -31.19
C MET A 1 -12.27 -12.17 -30.12
N GLU A 2 -12.01 -12.81 -29.00
CA GLU A 2 -12.88 -12.71 -27.83
C GLU A 2 -13.06 -11.25 -27.45
N ASN A 3 -14.27 -10.90 -27.03
CA ASN A 3 -14.56 -9.52 -26.59
C ASN A 3 -13.92 -9.29 -25.21
N LEU A 4 -12.67 -8.86 -25.19
CA LEU A 4 -11.89 -8.66 -23.95
C LEU A 4 -12.55 -7.71 -22.95
N LYS A 5 -13.51 -6.89 -23.40
CA LYS A 5 -14.30 -6.02 -22.51
C LYS A 5 -15.17 -6.84 -21.53
N GLU A 6 -15.52 -8.07 -21.88
CA GLU A 6 -16.29 -8.98 -21.00
C GLU A 6 -15.51 -9.44 -19.78
N LEU A 7 -14.18 -9.26 -19.75
CA LEU A 7 -13.35 -9.49 -18.58
C LEU A 7 -13.60 -8.48 -17.46
N TYR A 8 -14.23 -7.34 -17.76
CA TYR A 8 -14.45 -6.24 -16.83
C TYR A 8 -15.90 -6.19 -16.38
N SER A 9 -16.12 -6.21 -15.08
CA SER A 9 -17.42 -5.90 -14.50
C SER A 9 -17.76 -4.40 -14.65
N ASN A 10 -19.03 -4.03 -14.41
CA ASN A 10 -19.42 -2.62 -14.41
C ASN A 10 -18.67 -1.79 -13.35
N SER A 11 -18.31 -2.40 -12.20
CA SER A 11 -17.48 -1.74 -11.20
C SER A 11 -16.05 -1.52 -11.68
N ASP A 12 -15.46 -2.49 -12.40
CA ASP A 12 -14.12 -2.34 -12.97
C ASP A 12 -14.09 -1.23 -14.02
N LEU A 13 -15.12 -1.13 -14.85
CA LEU A 13 -15.21 -0.06 -15.86
C LEU A 13 -15.34 1.33 -15.22
N LYS A 14 -16.01 1.45 -14.07
CA LYS A 14 -16.04 2.70 -13.30
C LYS A 14 -14.66 3.05 -12.75
N LEU A 15 -13.92 2.06 -12.22
CA LEU A 15 -12.54 2.28 -11.76
C LEU A 15 -11.61 2.65 -12.92
N MET A 16 -11.75 2.00 -14.08
CA MET A 16 -11.00 2.35 -15.29
C MET A 16 -11.28 3.80 -15.71
N ARG A 17 -12.54 4.22 -15.69
CA ARG A 17 -12.89 5.61 -16.01
C ARG A 17 -12.26 6.59 -15.00
N ALA A 18 -12.35 6.30 -13.70
CA ALA A 18 -11.72 7.12 -12.67
C ALA A 18 -10.19 7.17 -12.82
N ALA A 19 -9.56 6.07 -13.24
CA ALA A 19 -8.13 6.02 -13.51
C ALA A 19 -7.75 6.96 -14.66
N GLU A 20 -8.47 6.90 -15.79
CA GLU A 20 -8.24 7.81 -16.94
C GLU A 20 -8.44 9.28 -16.57
N ASP A 21 -9.50 9.58 -15.81
CA ASP A 21 -9.80 10.95 -15.37
C ASP A 21 -8.80 11.46 -14.30
N SER A 22 -7.95 10.60 -13.77
CA SER A 22 -6.95 10.92 -12.74
C SER A 22 -5.53 11.00 -13.28
N LEU A 23 -5.32 10.69 -14.56
CA LEU A 23 -4.01 10.84 -15.19
C LEU A 23 -3.65 12.31 -15.31
N LEU A 24 -2.58 12.71 -14.61
CA LEU A 24 -2.11 14.08 -14.54
C LEU A 24 -0.70 14.18 -15.16
N MET A 25 -0.62 14.59 -16.41
CA MET A 25 0.66 14.80 -17.08
C MET A 25 1.53 15.81 -16.31
N GLY A 26 2.76 15.39 -15.96
CA GLY A 26 3.70 16.22 -15.22
C GLY A 26 3.46 16.28 -13.70
N GLN A 27 2.49 15.56 -13.18
CA GLN A 27 2.26 15.41 -11.75
C GLN A 27 2.93 14.14 -11.19
N ASN A 28 3.11 14.10 -9.88
CA ASN A 28 3.63 12.93 -9.20
C ASN A 28 2.50 11.96 -8.82
N ARG A 29 2.89 10.70 -8.55
CA ARG A 29 1.96 9.62 -8.23
C ARG A 29 1.07 9.91 -7.00
N VAL A 30 1.51 10.73 -6.05
CA VAL A 30 0.69 11.07 -4.87
C VAL A 30 -0.50 11.94 -5.27
N GLU A 31 -0.30 12.90 -6.17
CA GLU A 31 -1.38 13.76 -6.67
C GLU A 31 -2.36 12.97 -7.54
N GLU A 32 -1.88 12.03 -8.38
CA GLU A 32 -2.75 11.11 -9.12
C GLU A 32 -3.58 10.23 -8.18
N LEU A 33 -2.95 9.70 -7.10
CA LEU A 33 -3.64 8.90 -6.10
C LEU A 33 -4.73 9.70 -5.38
N LYS A 34 -4.45 10.95 -5.00
CA LYS A 34 -5.44 11.85 -4.37
C LYS A 34 -6.64 12.06 -5.29
N LEU A 35 -6.39 12.37 -6.55
CA LEU A 35 -7.45 12.60 -7.53
C LEU A 35 -8.26 11.33 -7.80
N PHE A 36 -7.60 10.19 -7.95
CA PHE A 36 -8.26 8.89 -8.11
C PHE A 36 -9.16 8.56 -6.92
N ALA A 37 -8.64 8.71 -5.70
CA ALA A 37 -9.42 8.46 -4.49
C ALA A 37 -10.63 9.40 -4.39
N ALA A 38 -10.48 10.67 -4.72
CA ALA A 38 -11.58 11.64 -4.74
C ALA A 38 -12.63 11.27 -5.80
N ASN A 39 -12.20 10.94 -7.03
CA ASN A 39 -13.09 10.57 -8.14
C ASN A 39 -13.87 9.27 -7.89
N THR A 40 -13.33 8.37 -7.05
CA THR A 40 -13.99 7.11 -6.66
C THR A 40 -14.81 7.21 -5.39
N GLY A 41 -14.82 8.35 -4.70
CA GLY A 41 -15.55 8.56 -3.46
C GLY A 41 -14.91 7.90 -2.23
N ILE A 42 -13.65 7.49 -2.32
CA ILE A 42 -12.87 6.97 -1.20
C ILE A 42 -12.72 8.06 -0.14
N ARG A 43 -12.93 7.70 1.12
CA ARG A 43 -12.80 8.59 2.28
C ARG A 43 -11.73 8.14 3.25
N ARG A 44 -11.51 6.82 3.38
CA ARG A 44 -10.57 6.22 4.34
C ARG A 44 -9.44 5.53 3.60
N ILE A 45 -8.21 6.01 3.84
CA ILE A 45 -6.99 5.46 3.24
C ILE A 45 -6.13 4.83 4.33
N GLY A 46 -5.66 3.61 4.08
CA GLY A 46 -4.71 2.92 4.93
C GLY A 46 -3.29 3.02 4.37
N ILE A 47 -2.30 3.16 5.26
CA ILE A 47 -0.88 3.10 4.90
C ILE A 47 -0.21 2.02 5.75
N ALA A 48 0.15 0.90 5.11
CA ALA A 48 0.99 -0.13 5.70
C ALA A 48 2.46 0.14 5.35
N HIS A 49 3.28 0.45 6.34
CA HIS A 49 4.65 0.86 6.08
C HIS A 49 5.70 0.02 6.82
N CYS A 50 6.92 0.01 6.30
CA CYS A 50 8.07 -0.50 7.03
C CYS A 50 8.40 0.43 8.21
N VAL A 51 8.74 -0.13 9.37
CA VAL A 51 9.16 0.66 10.53
C VAL A 51 10.35 1.58 10.21
N GLY A 52 11.25 1.18 9.33
CA GLY A 52 12.38 2.01 8.88
C GLY A 52 11.99 3.19 7.97
N MET A 53 10.70 3.35 7.64
CA MET A 53 10.19 4.45 6.79
C MET A 53 9.02 5.18 7.49
N THR A 54 8.98 5.13 8.81
CA THR A 54 7.90 5.75 9.60
C THR A 54 7.80 7.26 9.33
N ARG A 55 8.93 7.97 9.26
CA ARG A 55 8.94 9.40 9.00
C ARG A 55 8.32 9.74 7.64
N GLU A 56 8.73 9.04 6.61
CA GLU A 56 8.23 9.23 5.25
C GLU A 56 6.73 8.86 5.14
N ALA A 57 6.31 7.80 5.84
CA ALA A 57 4.89 7.41 5.91
C ALA A 57 4.05 8.46 6.63
N MET A 58 4.58 9.10 7.69
CA MET A 58 3.89 10.21 8.37
C MET A 58 3.79 11.46 7.48
N ASN A 59 4.82 11.77 6.69
CA ASN A 59 4.76 12.84 5.71
C ASN A 59 3.68 12.57 4.64
N LEU A 60 3.55 11.31 4.20
CA LEU A 60 2.47 10.94 3.29
C LEU A 60 1.10 11.09 3.95
N LYS A 61 0.96 10.62 5.20
CA LYS A 61 -0.28 10.81 5.97
C LYS A 61 -0.69 12.27 6.02
N GLU A 62 0.24 13.17 6.37
CA GLU A 62 -0.02 14.61 6.43
C GLU A 62 -0.54 15.15 5.09
N ARG A 63 0.09 14.77 3.98
CA ARG A 63 -0.31 15.19 2.63
C ARG A 63 -1.68 14.67 2.19
N LEU A 64 -2.15 13.56 2.75
CA LEU A 64 -3.46 12.98 2.41
C LEU A 64 -4.56 13.46 3.36
N SER A 65 -4.21 13.89 4.58
CA SER A 65 -5.17 14.20 5.65
C SER A 65 -5.97 15.49 5.44
N ASP A 66 -5.65 16.28 4.42
CA ASP A 66 -6.46 17.43 4.00
C ASP A 66 -7.79 17.02 3.34
N GLN A 67 -7.85 15.81 2.77
CA GLN A 67 -9.00 15.32 2.02
C GLN A 67 -9.53 13.98 2.52
N PHE A 68 -8.71 13.17 3.22
CA PHE A 68 -9.02 11.81 3.59
C PHE A 68 -8.77 11.55 5.08
N GLU A 69 -9.52 10.61 5.64
CA GLU A 69 -9.22 10.01 6.93
C GLU A 69 -8.13 8.94 6.75
N VAL A 70 -6.94 9.14 7.37
CA VAL A 70 -5.76 8.33 7.07
C VAL A 70 -5.30 7.53 8.28
N TYR A 71 -5.24 6.22 8.13
CA TYR A 71 -4.76 5.25 9.11
C TYR A 71 -3.38 4.74 8.72
N THR A 72 -2.46 4.66 9.67
CA THR A 72 -1.10 4.18 9.44
C THR A 72 -0.77 3.03 10.40
N VAL A 73 -0.05 2.05 9.91
CA VAL A 73 0.41 0.92 10.71
C VAL A 73 1.80 0.45 10.24
N ASP A 74 2.73 0.33 11.19
CA ASP A 74 4.07 -0.15 10.87
C ASP A 74 4.14 -1.69 10.84
N CYS A 75 5.20 -2.22 10.24
CA CYS A 75 5.37 -3.66 10.03
C CYS A 75 5.63 -4.45 11.32
N LYS A 76 5.89 -3.80 12.46
CA LYS A 76 6.08 -4.46 13.77
C LYS A 76 4.79 -4.47 14.61
N TYR A 77 3.66 -4.23 13.97
CA TYR A 77 2.34 -4.24 14.61
C TYR A 77 2.13 -5.51 15.44
N ALA A 78 1.56 -5.33 16.63
CA ALA A 78 1.37 -6.33 17.67
C ALA A 78 2.66 -6.91 18.30
N LYS A 79 3.85 -6.50 17.86
CA LYS A 79 5.16 -6.87 18.46
C LYS A 79 5.37 -8.38 18.65
N ILE A 80 4.94 -9.20 17.70
CA ILE A 80 5.06 -10.65 17.76
C ILE A 80 6.54 -11.05 17.69
N LYS A 81 6.97 -11.97 18.56
CA LYS A 81 8.34 -12.50 18.50
C LYS A 81 8.55 -13.28 17.20
N GLY A 82 9.77 -13.20 16.65
CA GLY A 82 10.12 -13.92 15.43
C GLY A 82 10.03 -15.44 15.62
N SER A 83 10.47 -15.96 16.78
CA SER A 83 10.34 -17.37 17.12
C SER A 83 8.89 -17.86 17.11
N ASP A 84 7.97 -17.07 17.68
CA ASP A 84 6.56 -17.42 17.75
C ASP A 84 5.88 -17.35 16.37
N MET A 85 6.32 -16.39 15.54
CA MET A 85 5.76 -16.19 14.19
C MET A 85 6.15 -17.33 13.24
N LEU A 86 7.36 -17.86 13.37
CA LEU A 86 7.93 -18.82 12.41
C LEU A 86 8.12 -20.22 13.00
N ASP A 87 7.69 -20.46 14.25
CA ASP A 87 7.92 -21.70 15.00
C ASP A 87 9.40 -22.12 14.98
N ASP A 88 10.31 -21.14 15.13
CA ASP A 88 11.77 -21.34 15.07
C ASP A 88 12.48 -20.51 16.14
N GLU A 89 12.96 -21.19 17.19
CA GLU A 89 13.69 -20.58 18.31
C GLU A 89 15.01 -19.88 17.92
N THR A 90 15.53 -20.13 16.74
CA THR A 90 16.74 -19.45 16.23
C THR A 90 16.45 -18.04 15.76
N VAL A 91 15.19 -17.72 15.42
CA VAL A 91 14.77 -16.41 14.96
C VAL A 91 14.64 -15.44 16.13
N LYS A 92 15.46 -14.42 16.15
CA LYS A 92 15.51 -13.42 17.24
C LYS A 92 14.78 -12.12 16.85
N GLY A 93 14.34 -11.41 17.88
CA GLY A 93 13.71 -10.09 17.74
C GLY A 93 12.22 -10.16 17.37
N THR A 94 11.68 -8.99 17.00
CA THR A 94 10.28 -8.85 16.62
C THR A 94 10.10 -9.12 15.14
N SER A 95 9.16 -10.00 14.80
CA SER A 95 8.79 -10.28 13.40
C SER A 95 8.09 -9.09 12.73
N CYS A 96 8.15 -9.03 11.41
CA CYS A 96 7.19 -8.26 10.65
C CYS A 96 5.85 -8.99 10.59
N ASN A 97 4.76 -8.25 10.57
CA ASN A 97 3.40 -8.77 10.62
C ASN A 97 2.51 -8.15 9.51
N PRO A 98 2.75 -8.46 8.23
CA PRO A 98 1.99 -7.88 7.13
C PRO A 98 0.50 -8.28 7.14
N ALA A 99 0.16 -9.47 7.61
CA ALA A 99 -1.23 -9.88 7.79
C ALA A 99 -1.93 -9.05 8.89
N GLY A 100 -1.23 -8.79 10.00
CA GLY A 100 -1.73 -7.90 11.06
C GLY A 100 -1.88 -6.45 10.61
N GLN A 101 -0.98 -5.96 9.73
CA GLN A 101 -1.16 -4.64 9.10
C GLN A 101 -2.46 -4.60 8.26
N ALA A 102 -2.72 -5.62 7.47
CA ALA A 102 -3.94 -5.72 6.66
C ALA A 102 -5.21 -5.79 7.54
N ASP A 103 -5.17 -6.57 8.62
CA ASP A 103 -6.27 -6.70 9.58
C ASP A 103 -6.55 -5.38 10.31
N PHE A 104 -5.51 -4.69 10.80
CA PHE A 104 -5.66 -3.36 11.41
C PHE A 104 -6.38 -2.38 10.48
N LEU A 105 -6.00 -2.33 9.22
CA LEU A 105 -6.62 -1.45 8.24
C LEU A 105 -8.06 -1.86 7.92
N ALA A 106 -8.35 -3.16 7.87
CA ALA A 106 -9.71 -3.67 7.68
C ALA A 106 -10.64 -3.30 8.85
N ILE A 107 -10.16 -3.41 10.10
CA ILE A 107 -10.91 -3.00 11.31
C ILE A 107 -11.25 -1.51 11.27
N ASN A 108 -10.37 -0.69 10.69
CA ASN A 108 -10.60 0.76 10.52
C ASN A 108 -11.40 1.09 9.24
N ASN A 109 -11.94 0.09 8.55
CA ASN A 109 -12.78 0.23 7.36
C ASN A 109 -12.14 1.09 6.27
N THR A 110 -10.83 0.90 6.03
CA THR A 110 -10.15 1.57 4.92
C THR A 110 -10.70 1.08 3.58
N GLU A 111 -10.76 1.97 2.61
CA GLU A 111 -11.37 1.74 1.29
C GLU A 111 -10.31 1.65 0.19
N LEU A 112 -9.10 2.15 0.47
CA LEU A 112 -7.90 2.01 -0.34
C LEU A 112 -6.71 1.85 0.60
N ASN A 113 -5.84 0.89 0.32
CA ASN A 113 -4.62 0.69 1.08
C ASN A 113 -3.38 1.02 0.24
N ILE A 114 -2.38 1.59 0.90
CA ILE A 114 -1.09 1.91 0.32
C ILE A 114 -0.03 1.04 0.97
N SER A 115 0.68 0.23 0.18
CA SER A 115 1.92 -0.41 0.60
C SER A 115 3.08 0.56 0.47
N PHE A 116 3.80 0.78 1.57
CA PHE A 116 4.83 1.81 1.67
C PHE A 116 6.14 1.26 2.21
N GLY A 117 7.03 0.89 1.32
CA GLY A 117 8.37 0.42 1.63
C GLY A 117 8.43 -0.95 2.33
N LEU A 118 7.45 -1.82 2.13
CA LEU A 118 7.51 -3.19 2.61
C LEU A 118 8.54 -4.00 1.83
N CYS A 119 9.15 -4.99 2.49
CA CYS A 119 10.03 -5.95 1.81
C CYS A 119 9.22 -6.84 0.87
N VAL A 120 9.83 -7.34 -0.21
CA VAL A 120 9.16 -8.07 -1.31
C VAL A 120 8.13 -9.09 -0.81
N GLY A 121 8.51 -10.04 0.04
CA GLY A 121 7.59 -11.07 0.54
C GLY A 121 6.50 -10.51 1.46
N HIS A 122 6.81 -9.48 2.25
CA HIS A 122 5.84 -8.83 3.13
C HIS A 122 4.85 -7.97 2.34
N ASP A 123 5.29 -7.33 1.26
CA ASP A 123 4.42 -6.61 0.33
C ASP A 123 3.43 -7.55 -0.34
N ILE A 124 3.91 -8.67 -0.87
CA ILE A 124 3.07 -9.72 -1.46
C ILE A 124 2.02 -10.20 -0.45
N LEU A 125 2.45 -10.57 0.77
CA LEU A 125 1.53 -11.08 1.79
C LEU A 125 0.52 -10.03 2.25
N PHE A 126 0.94 -8.77 2.42
CA PHE A 126 0.05 -7.67 2.73
C PHE A 126 -1.04 -7.49 1.66
N ASN A 127 -0.64 -7.48 0.38
CA ASN A 127 -1.58 -7.38 -0.75
C ASN A 127 -2.58 -8.55 -0.76
N MET A 128 -2.13 -9.79 -0.53
CA MET A 128 -2.99 -10.97 -0.47
C MET A 128 -4.00 -10.95 0.69
N LYS A 129 -3.65 -10.31 1.81
CA LYS A 129 -4.48 -10.24 3.03
C LYS A 129 -5.33 -8.99 3.13
N SER A 130 -5.01 -7.96 2.37
CA SER A 130 -5.76 -6.71 2.37
C SER A 130 -7.22 -6.92 1.93
N LYS A 131 -8.17 -6.32 2.65
CA LYS A 131 -9.59 -6.35 2.29
C LYS A 131 -9.96 -5.23 1.31
N ALA A 132 -9.29 -4.09 1.40
CA ALA A 132 -9.42 -3.00 0.44
C ALA A 132 -8.45 -3.18 -0.73
N PRO A 133 -8.77 -2.63 -1.90
CA PRO A 133 -7.81 -2.51 -3.00
C PRO A 133 -6.49 -1.91 -2.52
N THR A 134 -5.39 -2.39 -3.06
CA THR A 134 -4.06 -1.96 -2.62
C THR A 134 -3.22 -1.47 -3.80
N THR A 135 -2.51 -0.37 -3.59
CA THR A 135 -1.48 0.12 -4.51
C THR A 135 -0.15 0.28 -3.78
N THR A 136 0.94 -0.06 -4.43
CA THR A 136 2.29 0.17 -3.90
C THR A 136 2.79 1.55 -4.33
N LEU A 137 3.18 2.38 -3.37
CA LEU A 137 3.72 3.71 -3.63
C LEU A 137 5.24 3.75 -3.52
N VAL A 138 5.79 3.07 -2.52
CA VAL A 138 7.23 2.92 -2.32
C VAL A 138 7.56 1.45 -2.10
N VAL A 139 8.55 0.94 -2.81
CA VAL A 139 9.09 -0.41 -2.63
C VAL A 139 10.34 -0.40 -1.78
N LYS A 140 10.64 -1.51 -1.09
CA LYS A 140 11.90 -1.66 -0.35
C LYS A 140 13.01 -2.06 -1.29
N ASP A 141 13.91 -1.14 -1.56
CA ASP A 141 15.16 -1.39 -2.27
C ASP A 141 16.31 -0.72 -1.49
N ARG A 142 17.19 -1.53 -0.93
CA ARG A 142 18.26 -1.03 -0.07
C ARG A 142 19.46 -0.53 -0.85
N GLU A 143 19.67 -1.05 -2.04
CA GLU A 143 20.77 -0.66 -2.92
C GLU A 143 20.52 0.71 -3.56
N HIS A 144 19.34 0.88 -4.14
CA HIS A 144 19.00 2.08 -4.91
C HIS A 144 18.18 3.12 -4.12
N LYS A 145 18.25 3.09 -2.78
CA LYS A 145 17.50 4.03 -1.91
C LYS A 145 16.01 4.06 -2.23
N HIS A 146 15.42 2.86 -2.40
CA HIS A 146 14.00 2.63 -2.70
C HIS A 146 13.56 3.11 -4.10
N ASN A 147 14.51 3.20 -5.02
CA ASN A 147 14.26 3.48 -6.43
C ASN A 147 14.77 2.33 -7.32
N PRO A 148 14.04 1.21 -7.40
CA PRO A 148 14.46 0.04 -8.18
C PRO A 148 14.54 0.32 -9.68
N TYR A 149 13.98 1.42 -10.16
CA TYR A 149 14.14 1.84 -11.56
C TYR A 149 15.60 2.00 -11.96
N GLN A 150 16.49 2.35 -11.00
CA GLN A 150 17.93 2.51 -11.25
C GLN A 150 18.60 1.22 -11.72
N GLU A 151 18.05 0.04 -11.40
CA GLU A 151 18.57 -1.25 -11.89
C GLU A 151 18.44 -1.39 -13.42
N PHE A 152 17.49 -0.71 -14.04
CA PHE A 152 17.13 -0.86 -15.45
C PHE A 152 17.60 0.27 -16.34
N VAL A 153 18.13 1.37 -15.76
CA VAL A 153 18.69 2.50 -16.52
C VAL A 153 20.21 2.50 -16.40
N LYS A 154 20.89 2.57 -17.54
CA LYS A 154 22.35 2.62 -17.64
C LYS A 154 22.83 4.05 -17.88
#